data_b830a9b215527d58304224714798b71a
#
_entry.id   b830a9b215527d58304224714798b71a
#
_cell.length_a   1.000
_cell.length_b   1.000
_cell.length_c   1.000
_cell.angle_alpha   90.00
_cell.angle_beta   90.00
_cell.angle_gamma   90.00
#
_symmetry.space_group_name_H-M   'P 1'
#
loop_
_entity.id
_entity.type
_entity.pdbx_description
1 polymer ?
#
loop_
_entity_poly.entity_id
_entity_poly.type
_entity_poly.pdbx_seq_one_letter_code
_entity_poly.pdbx_strand_id
1 'polypeptide(L)'
;MGKIFYIMGKSASGKDTIYKELIEKIPKFHSIVPYTTRPMREGEKDGVEYFFVDQERFDEMMDEEKIIEFRSYNTKCGIWTYFTADDGQIELWQYDYLVIGTIESYYALKEYFGDDVMVPLYIEVEDGLRLSRALERERAQLKPQYAELCRRFLADAEDFSEENLERAGIKRRFQNIDKETCMEEILREINVNL
;
A
#
# COMPACT_ATOMS: atom_id res chain seq x y z
N MET A 1 7.13 -3.57 21.55
CA MET A 1 7.65 -2.95 20.33
C MET A 1 6.46 -2.76 19.42
N GLY A 2 6.31 -1.57 18.83
CA GLY A 2 5.18 -1.26 17.96
C GLY A 2 5.11 -2.15 16.72
N LYS A 3 3.97 -2.17 16.07
CA LYS A 3 3.66 -3.00 14.90
C LYS A 3 3.44 -2.13 13.67
N ILE A 4 3.68 -2.69 12.51
CA ILE A 4 3.31 -2.13 11.22
C ILE A 4 2.21 -3.00 10.62
N PHE A 5 0.97 -2.53 10.69
CA PHE A 5 -0.17 -3.14 10.04
C PHE A 5 -0.17 -2.73 8.57
N TYR A 6 0.09 -3.68 7.68
CA TYR A 6 0.31 -3.41 6.27
C TYR A 6 -0.86 -3.88 5.42
N ILE A 7 -1.66 -2.92 4.93
CA ILE A 7 -2.81 -3.18 4.07
C ILE A 7 -2.34 -3.35 2.63
N MET A 8 -2.71 -4.45 2.03
CA MET A 8 -2.45 -4.74 0.62
C MET A 8 -3.63 -5.47 -0.03
N GLY A 9 -3.62 -5.52 -1.33
CA GLY A 9 -4.66 -6.20 -2.12
C GLY A 9 -4.72 -5.67 -3.54
N LYS A 10 -5.31 -6.47 -4.40
CA LYS A 10 -5.48 -6.15 -5.83
C LYS A 10 -6.26 -4.86 -6.04
N SER A 11 -6.14 -4.21 -7.19
CA SER A 11 -6.92 -3.03 -7.59
C SER A 11 -8.42 -3.31 -7.48
N ALA A 12 -9.19 -2.33 -6.99
CA ALA A 12 -10.62 -2.43 -6.74
C ALA A 12 -11.04 -3.46 -5.65
N SER A 13 -10.10 -3.92 -4.80
CA SER A 13 -10.43 -4.71 -3.60
C SER A 13 -11.10 -3.88 -2.48
N GLY A 14 -11.07 -2.55 -2.56
CA GLY A 14 -11.59 -1.64 -1.52
C GLY A 14 -10.60 -1.31 -0.42
N LYS A 15 -9.32 -1.72 -0.54
CA LYS A 15 -8.27 -1.48 0.45
C LYS A 15 -8.10 0.00 0.84
N ASP A 16 -8.22 0.92 -0.13
CA ASP A 16 -8.08 2.37 0.12
C ASP A 16 -9.21 2.91 1.02
N THR A 17 -10.43 2.40 0.83
CA THR A 17 -11.59 2.76 1.67
C THR A 17 -11.40 2.21 3.09
N ILE A 18 -10.98 0.94 3.21
CA ILE A 18 -10.70 0.29 4.49
C ILE A 18 -9.59 1.03 5.23
N TYR A 19 -8.49 1.39 4.53
CA TYR A 19 -7.39 2.15 5.11
C TYR A 19 -7.86 3.48 5.72
N LYS A 20 -8.62 4.28 4.96
CA LYS A 20 -9.14 5.56 5.43
C LYS A 20 -10.03 5.42 6.67
N GLU A 21 -10.94 4.45 6.66
CA GLU A 21 -11.81 4.20 7.80
C GLU A 21 -11.04 3.70 9.03
N LEU A 22 -9.97 2.90 8.86
CA LEU A 22 -9.14 2.45 9.98
C LEU A 22 -8.37 3.59 10.62
N ILE A 23 -7.78 4.50 9.84
CA ILE A 23 -7.10 5.69 10.36
C ILE A 23 -8.06 6.56 11.18
N GLU A 24 -9.30 6.72 10.71
CA GLU A 24 -10.33 7.48 11.43
C GLU A 24 -10.77 6.78 12.73
N LYS A 25 -10.92 5.45 12.70
CA LYS A 25 -11.38 4.64 13.85
C LYS A 25 -10.31 4.42 14.91
N ILE A 26 -9.03 4.40 14.51
CA ILE A 26 -7.90 4.15 15.39
C ILE A 26 -6.90 5.30 15.30
N PRO A 27 -7.20 6.47 15.91
CA PRO A 27 -6.36 7.67 15.78
C PRO A 27 -4.95 7.53 16.38
N LYS A 28 -4.68 6.44 17.13
CA LYS A 28 -3.34 6.15 17.67
C LYS A 28 -2.36 5.62 16.62
N PHE A 29 -2.84 5.18 15.47
CA PHE A 29 -1.96 4.75 14.39
C PHE A 29 -1.31 5.93 13.70
N HIS A 30 -0.02 5.80 13.47
CA HIS A 30 0.74 6.69 12.61
C HIS A 30 0.76 6.14 11.18
N SER A 31 0.89 7.03 10.21
CA SER A 31 1.10 6.66 8.81
C SER A 31 2.59 6.76 8.48
N ILE A 32 3.08 5.87 7.64
CA ILE A 32 4.37 6.04 6.99
C ILE A 32 4.09 6.71 5.65
N VAL A 33 4.63 7.92 5.47
CA VAL A 33 4.46 8.67 4.23
C VAL A 33 5.60 8.31 3.28
N PRO A 34 5.33 7.64 2.15
CA PRO A 34 6.37 7.31 1.17
C PRO A 34 6.79 8.53 0.36
N TYR A 35 7.90 8.40 -0.33
CA TYR A 35 8.48 9.40 -1.22
C TYR A 35 8.19 9.09 -2.68
N THR A 36 8.21 10.12 -3.53
CA THR A 36 8.13 9.92 -4.98
C THR A 36 8.81 11.04 -5.76
N THR A 37 9.44 10.67 -6.89
CA THR A 37 10.01 11.65 -7.84
C THR A 37 9.00 12.11 -8.90
N ARG A 38 7.77 11.56 -8.92
CA ARG A 38 6.76 12.05 -9.85
C ARG A 38 6.23 13.42 -9.42
N PRO A 39 5.80 14.25 -10.37
CA PRO A 39 5.11 15.50 -10.05
C PRO A 39 3.83 15.28 -9.22
N MET A 40 3.59 16.18 -8.27
CA MET A 40 2.36 16.21 -7.49
C MET A 40 1.16 16.44 -8.41
N ARG A 41 0.05 15.74 -8.16
CA ARG A 41 -1.20 15.88 -8.90
C ARG A 41 -2.12 16.89 -8.24
N GLU A 42 -3.12 17.35 -9.00
CA GLU A 42 -4.17 18.21 -8.45
C GLU A 42 -4.90 17.50 -7.29
N GLY A 43 -5.00 18.19 -6.15
CA GLY A 43 -5.64 17.69 -4.94
C GLY A 43 -4.73 16.93 -3.98
N GLU A 44 -3.50 16.58 -4.38
CA GLU A 44 -2.50 16.00 -3.48
C GLU A 44 -1.78 17.10 -2.68
N LYS A 45 -1.22 16.71 -1.53
CA LYS A 45 -0.44 17.60 -0.65
C LYS A 45 0.87 16.92 -0.28
N ASP A 46 1.94 17.68 -0.31
CA ASP A 46 3.24 17.20 0.15
C ASP A 46 3.19 16.82 1.64
N GLY A 47 3.81 15.69 1.97
CA GLY A 47 3.80 15.13 3.32
C GLY A 47 2.48 14.45 3.74
N VAL A 48 1.51 14.31 2.83
CA VAL A 48 0.24 13.61 3.08
C VAL A 48 0.13 12.32 2.26
N GLU A 49 0.04 12.42 0.94
CA GLU A 49 0.04 11.24 0.06
C GLU A 49 1.46 10.73 -0.16
N TYR A 50 2.39 11.67 -0.39
CA TYR A 50 3.82 11.43 -0.59
C TYR A 50 4.62 12.64 -0.12
N PHE A 51 5.90 12.42 0.16
CA PHE A 51 6.92 13.47 0.06
C PHE A 51 7.35 13.55 -1.41
N PHE A 52 7.05 14.68 -2.06
CA PHE A 52 7.39 14.91 -3.46
C PHE A 52 8.78 15.50 -3.57
N VAL A 53 9.71 14.73 -4.12
CA VAL A 53 11.13 15.11 -4.23
C VAL A 53 11.61 15.03 -5.67
N ASP A 54 12.74 15.63 -5.97
CA ASP A 54 13.42 15.47 -7.25
C ASP A 54 14.36 14.26 -7.25
N GLN A 55 14.98 14.01 -8.40
CA GLN A 55 15.94 12.92 -8.55
C GLN A 55 17.20 13.15 -7.72
N GLU A 56 17.65 14.39 -7.58
CA GLU A 56 18.84 14.75 -6.80
C GLU A 56 18.65 14.36 -5.32
N ARG A 57 17.47 14.67 -4.76
CA ARG A 57 17.15 14.28 -3.38
C ARG A 57 17.04 12.75 -3.20
N PHE A 58 16.50 12.03 -4.19
CA PHE A 58 16.50 10.57 -4.17
C PHE A 58 17.92 10.02 -4.15
N ASP A 59 18.80 10.52 -5.02
CA ASP A 59 20.19 10.08 -5.12
C ASP A 59 20.96 10.37 -3.81
N GLU A 60 20.76 11.55 -3.20
CA GLU A 60 21.32 11.87 -1.87
C GLU A 60 20.88 10.86 -0.79
N MET A 61 19.58 10.53 -0.73
CA MET A 61 19.05 9.59 0.26
C MET A 61 19.54 8.16 0.01
N MET A 62 19.84 7.79 -1.24
CA MET A 62 20.50 6.52 -1.57
C MET A 62 21.94 6.51 -1.06
N ASP A 63 22.70 7.57 -1.28
CA ASP A 63 24.08 7.70 -0.80
C ASP A 63 24.17 7.74 0.74
N GLU A 64 23.12 8.27 1.39
CA GLU A 64 22.98 8.29 2.85
C GLU A 64 22.50 6.94 3.43
N GLU A 65 22.26 5.92 2.60
CA GLU A 65 21.73 4.60 2.99
C GLU A 65 20.38 4.66 3.74
N LYS A 66 19.56 5.69 3.46
CA LYS A 66 18.26 5.89 4.12
C LYS A 66 17.10 5.18 3.44
N ILE A 67 17.26 4.73 2.20
CA ILE A 67 16.18 4.12 1.43
C ILE A 67 16.01 2.66 1.82
N ILE A 68 14.82 2.34 2.36
CA ILE A 68 14.43 0.97 2.73
C ILE A 68 14.06 0.16 1.49
N GLU A 69 13.27 0.76 0.59
CA GLU A 69 12.84 0.14 -0.67
C GLU A 69 12.54 1.20 -1.71
N PHE A 70 12.69 0.86 -2.98
CA PHE A 70 12.24 1.72 -4.08
C PHE A 70 11.78 0.91 -5.29
N ARG A 71 10.90 1.53 -6.08
CA ARG A 71 10.35 0.98 -7.33
C ARG A 71 10.30 2.09 -8.36
N SER A 72 10.83 1.82 -9.55
CA SER A 72 10.84 2.79 -10.64
C SER A 72 9.99 2.32 -11.82
N TYR A 73 9.20 3.24 -12.36
CA TYR A 73 8.30 2.99 -13.48
C TYR A 73 8.65 3.88 -14.64
N ASN A 74 8.85 3.26 -15.81
CA ASN A 74 9.04 3.98 -17.07
C ASN A 74 7.68 4.51 -17.56
N THR A 75 7.53 5.82 -17.58
CA THR A 75 6.29 6.46 -18.03
C THR A 75 6.53 7.33 -19.27
N LYS A 76 5.46 7.78 -19.92
CA LYS A 76 5.55 8.74 -21.03
C LYS A 76 6.14 10.09 -20.61
N CYS A 77 6.15 10.39 -19.32
CA CYS A 77 6.67 11.64 -18.74
C CYS A 77 8.05 11.48 -18.10
N GLY A 78 8.71 10.34 -18.28
CA GLY A 78 10.00 10.00 -17.68
C GLY A 78 9.90 8.86 -16.66
N ILE A 79 10.99 8.62 -15.94
CA ILE A 79 11.06 7.62 -14.88
C ILE A 79 10.49 8.23 -13.61
N TRP A 80 9.53 7.55 -13.01
CA TRP A 80 8.98 7.90 -11.70
C TRP A 80 9.38 6.84 -10.68
N THR A 81 10.02 7.28 -9.62
CA THR A 81 10.42 6.43 -8.51
C THR A 81 9.52 6.68 -7.32
N TYR A 82 9.13 5.59 -6.65
CA TYR A 82 8.42 5.58 -5.39
C TYR A 82 9.27 4.82 -4.39
N PHE A 83 9.43 5.35 -3.18
CA PHE A 83 10.31 4.74 -2.20
C PHE A 83 9.88 5.03 -0.76
N THR A 84 10.33 4.18 0.16
CA THR A 84 10.17 4.36 1.60
C THR A 84 11.54 4.55 2.22
N ALA A 85 11.66 5.50 3.14
CA ALA A 85 12.94 5.83 3.78
C ALA A 85 12.84 5.76 5.29
N ASP A 86 13.96 5.39 5.91
CA ASP A 86 14.22 5.57 7.34
C ASP A 86 14.84 6.96 7.56
N ASP A 87 13.98 7.95 7.67
CA ASP A 87 14.30 9.35 7.83
C ASP A 87 13.94 9.90 9.24
N GLY A 88 13.60 8.96 10.15
CA GLY A 88 13.15 9.27 11.50
C GLY A 88 11.63 9.37 11.64
N GLN A 89 10.85 9.15 10.58
CA GLN A 89 9.38 9.09 10.70
C GLN A 89 8.88 7.82 11.37
N ILE A 90 9.73 6.76 11.48
CA ILE A 90 9.32 5.45 11.97
C ILE A 90 9.96 5.17 13.34
N GLU A 91 9.18 5.35 14.39
CA GLU A 91 9.58 5.17 15.79
C GLU A 91 8.83 3.99 16.43
N LEU A 92 9.21 2.75 16.05
CA LEU A 92 8.56 1.51 16.50
C LEU A 92 8.69 1.24 18.02
N TRP A 93 9.55 1.97 18.72
CA TRP A 93 9.62 1.89 20.18
C TRP A 93 8.46 2.65 20.87
N GLN A 94 7.78 3.53 20.13
CA GLN A 94 6.75 4.42 20.65
C GLN A 94 5.38 4.23 20.00
N TYR A 95 5.33 3.94 18.69
CA TYR A 95 4.09 3.98 17.90
C TYR A 95 3.83 2.70 17.11
N ASP A 96 2.55 2.45 16.85
CA ASP A 96 2.07 1.49 15.86
C ASP A 96 1.73 2.24 14.57
N TYR A 97 1.96 1.58 13.43
CA TYR A 97 1.75 2.16 12.12
C TYR A 97 0.70 1.42 11.32
N LEU A 98 -0.05 2.16 10.51
CA LEU A 98 -0.91 1.62 9.47
C LEU A 98 -0.39 2.08 8.12
N VAL A 99 -0.07 1.14 7.26
CA VAL A 99 0.53 1.38 5.94
C VAL A 99 -0.32 0.73 4.87
N ILE A 100 -0.39 1.35 3.70
CA ILE A 100 -1.02 0.78 2.51
C ILE A 100 -0.01 0.73 1.37
N GLY A 101 0.12 -0.41 0.69
CA GLY A 101 1.08 -0.53 -0.40
C GLY A 101 0.95 -1.81 -1.22
N THR A 102 2.02 -2.14 -1.94
CA THR A 102 2.14 -3.33 -2.80
C THR A 102 2.77 -4.49 -2.03
N ILE A 103 2.64 -5.70 -2.57
CA ILE A 103 3.29 -6.88 -1.98
C ILE A 103 4.83 -6.77 -2.06
N GLU A 104 5.36 -6.15 -3.12
CA GLU A 104 6.80 -5.91 -3.28
C GLU A 104 7.37 -5.03 -2.15
N SER A 105 6.69 -3.90 -1.88
CA SER A 105 7.05 -3.01 -0.77
C SER A 105 6.90 -3.69 0.59
N TYR A 106 5.87 -4.55 0.76
CA TYR A 106 5.70 -5.35 1.97
C TYR A 106 6.90 -6.27 2.22
N TYR A 107 7.43 -6.94 1.20
CA TYR A 107 8.62 -7.79 1.33
C TYR A 107 9.83 -7.00 1.84
N ALA A 108 10.10 -5.85 1.22
CA ALA A 108 11.27 -5.06 1.57
C ALA A 108 11.17 -4.49 2.99
N LEU A 109 9.99 -3.99 3.38
CA LEU A 109 9.75 -3.53 4.75
C LEU A 109 9.84 -4.68 5.76
N LYS A 110 9.36 -5.87 5.41
CA LYS A 110 9.46 -7.06 6.25
C LYS A 110 10.91 -7.52 6.44
N GLU A 111 11.73 -7.45 5.40
CA GLU A 111 13.16 -7.74 5.47
C GLU A 111 13.89 -6.73 6.35
N TYR A 112 13.53 -5.46 6.26
CA TYR A 112 14.13 -4.38 7.03
C TYR A 112 13.74 -4.38 8.52
N PHE A 113 12.44 -4.50 8.84
CA PHE A 113 11.93 -4.40 10.21
C PHE A 113 11.80 -5.74 10.93
N GLY A 114 11.79 -6.85 10.19
CA GLY A 114 11.60 -8.21 10.71
C GLY A 114 10.15 -8.68 10.76
N ASP A 115 10.00 -10.00 10.78
CA ASP A 115 8.70 -10.70 10.77
C ASP A 115 7.82 -10.35 11.97
N ASP A 116 8.43 -10.14 13.12
CA ASP A 116 7.71 -9.87 14.38
C ASP A 116 7.06 -8.48 14.41
N VAL A 117 7.48 -7.57 13.54
CA VAL A 117 6.96 -6.20 13.45
C VAL A 117 5.82 -6.09 12.45
N MET A 118 5.91 -6.84 11.35
CA MET A 118 5.02 -6.71 10.20
C MET A 118 3.77 -7.58 10.33
N VAL A 119 2.59 -6.96 10.33
CA VAL A 119 1.28 -7.63 10.35
C VAL A 119 0.58 -7.41 9.01
N PRO A 120 0.53 -8.43 8.12
CA PRO A 120 -0.13 -8.28 6.82
C PRO A 120 -1.65 -8.29 6.93
N LEU A 121 -2.29 -7.32 6.31
CA LEU A 121 -3.74 -7.21 6.16
C LEU A 121 -4.10 -7.31 4.67
N TYR A 122 -4.17 -8.54 4.14
CA TYR A 122 -4.48 -8.78 2.73
C TYR A 122 -5.98 -8.75 2.47
N ILE A 123 -6.43 -7.72 1.73
CA ILE A 123 -7.83 -7.53 1.35
C ILE A 123 -8.10 -8.26 0.04
N GLU A 124 -8.94 -9.27 0.10
CA GLU A 124 -9.29 -10.12 -1.03
C GLU A 124 -10.71 -9.88 -1.51
N VAL A 125 -10.89 -9.90 -2.83
CA VAL A 125 -12.21 -9.88 -3.50
C VAL A 125 -12.11 -10.79 -4.71
N GLU A 126 -13.15 -11.60 -4.94
CA GLU A 126 -13.26 -12.44 -6.13
C GLU A 126 -13.08 -11.61 -7.42
N ASP A 127 -12.34 -12.14 -8.40
CA ASP A 127 -11.88 -11.38 -9.55
C ASP A 127 -13.01 -10.82 -10.43
N GLY A 128 -14.14 -11.53 -10.57
CA GLY A 128 -15.29 -11.03 -11.34
C GLY A 128 -15.97 -9.84 -10.67
N LEU A 129 -16.14 -9.89 -9.34
CA LEU A 129 -16.69 -8.77 -8.57
C LEU A 129 -15.72 -7.57 -8.59
N ARG A 130 -14.42 -7.82 -8.45
CA ARG A 130 -13.37 -6.81 -8.51
C ARG A 130 -13.33 -6.12 -9.88
N LEU A 131 -13.43 -6.90 -10.97
CA LEU A 131 -13.46 -6.37 -12.32
C LEU A 131 -14.70 -5.51 -12.57
N SER A 132 -15.88 -5.95 -12.07
CA SER A 132 -17.12 -5.17 -12.14
C SER A 132 -16.97 -3.82 -11.43
N ARG A 133 -16.47 -3.81 -10.18
CA ARG A 133 -16.21 -2.59 -9.42
C ARG A 133 -15.22 -1.65 -10.14
N ALA A 134 -14.15 -2.21 -10.72
CA ALA A 134 -13.18 -1.45 -11.48
C ALA A 134 -13.78 -0.81 -12.73
N LEU A 135 -14.60 -1.56 -13.47
CA LEU A 135 -15.26 -1.10 -14.68
C LEU A 135 -16.30 0.00 -14.40
N GLU A 136 -17.09 -0.14 -13.34
CA GLU A 136 -18.06 0.87 -12.92
C GLU A 136 -17.36 2.18 -12.56
N ARG A 137 -16.29 2.11 -11.77
CA ARG A 137 -15.47 3.28 -11.43
C ARG A 137 -14.85 3.93 -12.66
N GLU A 138 -14.37 3.15 -13.61
CA GLU A 138 -13.75 3.65 -14.83
C GLU A 138 -14.77 4.35 -15.74
N ARG A 139 -15.99 3.80 -15.87
CA ARG A 139 -17.10 4.41 -16.62
C ARG A 139 -17.54 5.76 -16.06
N ALA A 140 -17.40 5.96 -14.76
CA ALA A 140 -17.76 7.23 -14.11
C ALA A 140 -16.72 8.35 -14.34
N GLN A 141 -15.55 8.04 -14.90
CA GLN A 141 -14.52 9.05 -15.18
C GLN A 141 -14.83 9.84 -16.45
N LEU A 142 -14.40 11.11 -16.48
CA LEU A 142 -14.52 11.97 -17.68
C LEU A 142 -13.74 11.42 -18.90
N LYS A 143 -12.65 10.72 -18.66
CA LYS A 143 -11.80 10.11 -19.69
C LYS A 143 -11.44 8.68 -19.27
N PRO A 144 -12.31 7.70 -19.53
CA PRO A 144 -12.06 6.31 -19.17
C PRO A 144 -10.79 5.74 -19.81
N GLN A 145 -10.00 4.99 -19.04
CA GLN A 145 -8.73 4.39 -19.46
C GLN A 145 -8.81 2.85 -19.37
N TYR A 146 -9.71 2.25 -20.16
CA TYR A 146 -9.97 0.80 -20.10
C TYR A 146 -8.72 -0.06 -20.34
N ALA A 147 -7.83 0.35 -21.25
CA ALA A 147 -6.59 -0.39 -21.49
C ALA A 147 -5.69 -0.43 -20.23
N GLU A 148 -5.61 0.68 -19.50
CA GLU A 148 -4.87 0.76 -18.24
C GLU A 148 -5.54 -0.05 -17.13
N LEU A 149 -6.87 -0.07 -17.07
CA LEU A 149 -7.62 -0.95 -16.17
C LEU A 149 -7.27 -2.41 -16.42
N CYS A 150 -7.31 -2.87 -17.68
CA CYS A 150 -6.97 -4.25 -18.04
C CYS A 150 -5.52 -4.59 -17.71
N ARG A 151 -4.58 -3.69 -18.03
CA ARG A 151 -3.17 -3.87 -17.71
C ARG A 151 -2.96 -4.07 -16.21
N ARG A 152 -3.56 -3.21 -15.38
CA ARG A 152 -3.48 -3.31 -13.92
C ARG A 152 -4.13 -4.58 -13.38
N PHE A 153 -5.26 -4.98 -13.96
CA PHE A 153 -5.95 -6.21 -13.56
C PHE A 153 -5.06 -7.45 -13.76
N LEU A 154 -4.34 -7.51 -14.89
CA LEU A 154 -3.42 -8.61 -15.18
C LEU A 154 -2.16 -8.56 -14.30
N ALA A 155 -1.58 -7.38 -14.11
CA ALA A 155 -0.45 -7.21 -13.20
C ALA A 155 -0.79 -7.62 -11.76
N ASP A 156 -1.95 -7.21 -11.24
CA ASP A 156 -2.41 -7.64 -9.93
C ASP A 156 -2.54 -9.18 -9.80
N ALA A 157 -2.95 -9.86 -10.87
CA ALA A 157 -3.10 -11.32 -10.86
C ALA A 157 -1.74 -12.03 -10.74
N GLU A 158 -0.69 -11.44 -11.32
CA GLU A 158 0.70 -11.92 -11.21
C GLU A 158 1.29 -11.57 -9.84
N ASP A 159 1.19 -10.29 -9.43
CA ASP A 159 1.75 -9.78 -8.17
C ASP A 159 1.18 -10.52 -6.96
N PHE A 160 -0.13 -10.76 -6.93
CA PHE A 160 -0.84 -11.46 -5.87
C PHE A 160 -1.22 -12.90 -6.25
N SER A 161 -0.31 -13.60 -6.96
CA SER A 161 -0.45 -15.04 -7.19
C SER A 161 -0.34 -15.82 -5.87
N GLU A 162 -0.92 -17.03 -5.83
CA GLU A 162 -0.82 -17.89 -4.63
C GLU A 162 0.63 -18.11 -4.19
N GLU A 163 1.53 -18.30 -5.13
CA GLU A 163 2.97 -18.47 -4.87
C GLU A 163 3.56 -17.23 -4.18
N ASN A 164 3.23 -16.03 -4.66
CA ASN A 164 3.70 -14.80 -4.07
C ASN A 164 3.09 -14.55 -2.68
N LEU A 165 1.80 -14.87 -2.49
CA LEU A 165 1.15 -14.75 -1.18
C LEU A 165 1.75 -15.73 -0.16
N GLU A 166 2.02 -16.98 -0.55
CA GLU A 166 2.69 -17.97 0.30
C GLU A 166 4.11 -17.52 0.67
N ARG A 167 4.88 -17.06 -0.32
CA ARG A 167 6.24 -16.53 -0.09
C ARG A 167 6.23 -15.33 0.87
N ALA A 168 5.21 -14.45 0.80
CA ALA A 168 5.04 -13.34 1.73
C ALA A 168 4.65 -13.79 3.14
N GLY A 169 4.25 -15.05 3.32
CA GLY A 169 3.72 -15.57 4.58
C GLY A 169 2.29 -15.08 4.86
N ILE A 170 1.55 -14.66 3.83
CA ILE A 170 0.18 -14.17 3.94
C ILE A 170 -0.77 -15.36 4.03
N LYS A 171 -1.11 -15.75 5.25
CA LYS A 171 -2.01 -16.88 5.54
C LYS A 171 -3.46 -16.44 5.69
N ARG A 172 -3.68 -15.27 6.28
CA ARG A 172 -5.01 -14.73 6.52
C ARG A 172 -5.42 -13.78 5.39
N ARG A 173 -6.65 -13.95 4.91
CA ARG A 173 -7.25 -13.17 3.84
C ARG A 173 -8.56 -12.58 4.33
N PHE A 174 -8.73 -11.27 4.16
CA PHE A 174 -9.92 -10.55 4.58
C PHE A 174 -10.83 -10.34 3.37
N GLN A 175 -11.94 -11.08 3.33
CA GLN A 175 -12.89 -11.06 2.21
C GLN A 175 -13.73 -9.79 2.24
N ASN A 176 -13.52 -8.87 1.28
CA ASN A 176 -14.29 -7.64 1.18
C ASN A 176 -15.47 -7.76 0.21
N ILE A 177 -16.35 -8.72 0.46
CA ILE A 177 -17.67 -8.84 -0.19
C ILE A 177 -18.62 -7.85 0.49
N ASP A 178 -18.69 -7.92 1.81
CA ASP A 178 -19.35 -6.96 2.69
C ASP A 178 -18.28 -6.17 3.47
N LYS A 179 -18.32 -4.85 3.32
CA LYS A 179 -17.28 -3.98 3.89
C LYS A 179 -17.29 -3.98 5.44
N GLU A 180 -18.46 -4.02 6.04
CA GLU A 180 -18.61 -3.92 7.48
C GLU A 180 -18.08 -5.17 8.15
N THR A 181 -18.43 -6.34 7.64
CA THR A 181 -17.90 -7.64 8.09
C THR A 181 -16.38 -7.71 7.94
N CYS A 182 -15.86 -7.31 6.76
CA CYS A 182 -14.41 -7.27 6.52
C CYS A 182 -13.69 -6.35 7.52
N MET A 183 -14.24 -5.17 7.78
CA MET A 183 -13.71 -4.21 8.74
C MET A 183 -13.67 -4.78 10.18
N GLU A 184 -14.73 -5.46 10.61
CA GLU A 184 -14.77 -6.11 11.94
C GLU A 184 -13.71 -7.19 12.07
N GLU A 185 -13.49 -8.00 11.03
CA GLU A 185 -12.45 -9.03 11.04
C GLU A 185 -11.05 -8.44 11.14
N ILE A 186 -10.80 -7.34 10.40
CA ILE A 186 -9.52 -6.61 10.44
C ILE A 186 -9.31 -6.00 11.83
N LEU A 187 -10.33 -5.38 12.44
CA LEU A 187 -10.23 -4.82 13.78
C LEU A 187 -9.93 -5.88 14.84
N ARG A 188 -10.49 -7.09 14.70
CA ARG A 188 -10.15 -8.23 15.57
C ARG A 188 -8.69 -8.65 15.40
N GLU A 189 -8.19 -8.73 14.15
CA GLU A 189 -6.79 -9.05 13.87
C GLU A 189 -5.84 -8.01 14.48
N ILE A 190 -6.14 -6.73 14.29
CA ILE A 190 -5.37 -5.63 14.89
C ILE A 190 -5.32 -5.78 16.42
N ASN A 191 -6.47 -6.00 17.07
CA ASN A 191 -6.53 -6.13 18.54
C ASN A 191 -5.77 -7.35 19.10
N VAL A 192 -5.63 -8.41 18.33
CA VAL A 192 -4.86 -9.60 18.73
C VAL A 192 -3.36 -9.35 18.66
N ASN A 193 -2.92 -8.45 17.78
CA ASN A 193 -1.50 -8.16 17.52
C ASN A 193 -0.98 -6.92 18.28
N LEU A 194 -1.84 -6.15 18.93
CA LEU A 194 -1.48 -5.05 19.83
C LEU A 194 -1.22 -5.54 21.23
#